data_330925742fa9e875110201b2dcaa396a
#
_entry.id   330925742fa9e875110201b2dcaa396a
#
_cell.length_a   1.000
_cell.length_b   1.000
_cell.length_c   1.000
_cell.angle_alpha   90.00
_cell.angle_beta   90.00
_cell.angle_gamma   90.00
#
_symmetry.space_group_name_H-M   'P 1'
#
loop_
_entity.id
_entity.type
_entity.pdbx_description
1 polymer ?
#
loop_
_entity_poly.entity_id
_entity_poly.type
_entity_poly.pdbx_seq_one_letter_code
_entity_poly.pdbx_strand_id
1 'polypeptide(L)'
;MAVFTGAGVAIATPFDENYNIDYESFGKFIDFQIENKTDAIIVCGTSGEASTLSHEEHIAAIRYCVNRVNKRVPVIAGTGSNCTDTASYLTKQAQNAGADAALVVTPYYNKATQNGLIAHYTDIAKHTDLPIILYNVPSRTGCKLEAATIAKLVKDVDNIVGVKEATGDIAFATQIMYDTQGDIDMYSGNDDMIAPMLSIGGKGVISVLSNVAPEDTHNICAEYFAGNVEKSRELQIKYLELIHSLFCEVNPIPVKKALELMGFYGGNVRLPLTQLEPAHTERLKKAMIETGILA
;
A
#
# COMPACT_ATOMS: atom_id res chain seq x y z
N MET A 1 2.34 6.56 -18.95
CA MET A 1 2.79 7.42 -17.83
C MET A 1 2.44 6.66 -16.56
N ALA A 2 3.34 6.57 -15.59
CA ALA A 2 3.09 5.86 -14.34
C ALA A 2 1.90 6.46 -13.57
N VAL A 3 1.17 5.62 -12.80
CA VAL A 3 0.07 6.08 -11.94
C VAL A 3 0.59 7.12 -10.93
N PHE A 4 1.75 6.86 -10.33
CA PHE A 4 2.53 7.83 -9.56
C PHE A 4 4.00 7.44 -9.56
N THR A 5 4.87 8.33 -9.08
CA THR A 5 6.29 8.07 -8.84
C THR A 5 6.63 8.61 -7.47
N GLY A 6 7.39 7.85 -6.66
CA GLY A 6 7.73 8.25 -5.29
C GLY A 6 7.09 7.37 -4.23
N ALA A 7 6.64 7.96 -3.13
CA ALA A 7 6.08 7.26 -1.98
C ALA A 7 4.56 7.39 -1.90
N GLY A 8 3.84 6.30 -2.15
CA GLY A 8 2.41 6.20 -1.90
C GLY A 8 2.14 5.62 -0.50
N VAL A 9 1.34 6.32 0.31
CA VAL A 9 0.98 5.82 1.64
C VAL A 9 -0.11 4.75 1.58
N ALA A 10 0.15 3.56 2.12
CA ALA A 10 -0.90 2.58 2.44
C ALA A 10 -1.61 3.08 3.71
N ILE A 11 -2.54 4.03 3.54
CA ILE A 11 -3.09 4.83 4.64
C ILE A 11 -3.91 3.96 5.60
N ALA A 12 -3.67 4.13 6.89
CA ALA A 12 -4.45 3.48 7.93
C ALA A 12 -5.83 4.14 8.06
N THR A 13 -6.87 3.33 8.32
CA THR A 13 -8.24 3.82 8.54
C THR A 13 -8.46 4.05 10.04
N PRO A 14 -8.73 5.29 10.49
CA PRO A 14 -9.07 5.56 11.89
C PRO A 14 -10.42 4.96 12.26
N PHE A 15 -10.52 4.40 13.46
CA PHE A 15 -11.79 3.98 14.05
C PHE A 15 -12.03 4.71 15.37
N ASP A 16 -13.29 5.09 15.61
CA ASP A 16 -13.76 5.65 16.87
C ASP A 16 -13.83 4.59 18.00
N GLU A 17 -14.29 4.99 19.19
CA GLU A 17 -14.45 4.09 20.34
C GLU A 17 -15.50 2.98 20.11
N ASN A 18 -16.40 3.19 19.16
CA ASN A 18 -17.42 2.22 18.75
C ASN A 18 -17.00 1.39 17.52
N TYR A 19 -15.74 1.50 17.12
CA TYR A 19 -15.17 0.85 15.93
C TYR A 19 -15.81 1.28 14.59
N ASN A 20 -16.50 2.42 14.51
CA ASN A 20 -16.91 3.02 13.26
C ASN A 20 -15.73 3.80 12.64
N ILE A 21 -15.76 4.00 11.32
CA ILE A 21 -14.75 4.86 10.67
C ILE A 21 -14.89 6.29 11.20
N ASP A 22 -13.83 6.83 11.80
CA ASP A 22 -13.74 8.22 12.22
C ASP A 22 -13.32 9.08 11.03
N TYR A 23 -14.29 9.60 10.32
CA TYR A 23 -14.06 10.42 9.14
C TYR A 23 -13.41 11.78 9.44
N GLU A 24 -13.60 12.34 10.65
CA GLU A 24 -12.94 13.57 11.03
C GLU A 24 -11.43 13.39 11.17
N SER A 25 -11.02 12.40 11.97
CA SER A 25 -9.61 12.00 12.10
C SER A 25 -9.02 11.55 10.77
N PHE A 26 -9.79 10.83 9.95
CA PHE A 26 -9.35 10.38 8.63
C PHE A 26 -9.05 11.57 7.71
N GLY A 27 -9.91 12.60 7.71
CA GLY A 27 -9.68 13.82 6.92
C GLY A 27 -8.43 14.58 7.34
N LYS A 28 -8.21 14.74 8.65
CA LYS A 28 -6.99 15.38 9.20
C LYS A 28 -5.73 14.58 8.82
N PHE A 29 -5.82 13.26 8.86
CA PHE A 29 -4.70 12.39 8.53
C PHE A 29 -4.38 12.39 7.03
N ILE A 30 -5.38 12.44 6.14
CA ILE A 30 -5.19 12.62 4.71
C ILE A 30 -4.48 13.94 4.41
N ASP A 31 -4.90 15.04 5.05
CA ASP A 31 -4.26 16.34 4.86
C ASP A 31 -2.82 16.35 5.34
N PHE A 32 -2.55 15.78 6.52
CA PHE A 32 -1.19 15.60 7.03
C PHE A 32 -0.28 14.88 6.04
N GLN A 33 -0.76 13.81 5.42
CA GLN A 33 0.00 13.06 4.42
C GLN A 33 0.37 13.94 3.22
N ILE A 34 -0.59 14.69 2.70
CA ILE A 34 -0.39 15.55 1.52
C ILE A 34 0.53 16.73 1.85
N GLU A 35 0.34 17.37 3.00
CA GLU A 35 1.16 18.48 3.47
C GLU A 35 2.62 18.06 3.70
N ASN A 36 2.85 16.77 4.01
CA ASN A 36 4.17 16.19 4.20
C ASN A 36 4.63 15.34 2.99
N LYS A 37 4.27 15.77 1.78
CA LYS A 37 4.83 15.31 0.50
C LYS A 37 4.53 13.86 0.10
N THR A 38 3.47 13.24 0.62
CA THR A 38 3.09 11.94 0.06
C THR A 38 2.77 12.08 -1.43
N ASP A 39 3.23 11.15 -2.28
CA ASP A 39 3.05 11.21 -3.73
C ASP A 39 1.74 10.56 -4.20
N ALA A 40 1.14 9.69 -3.39
CA ALA A 40 -0.15 9.06 -3.65
C ALA A 40 -0.77 8.54 -2.35
N ILE A 41 -2.10 8.36 -2.33
CA ILE A 41 -2.81 7.74 -1.21
C ILE A 41 -3.44 6.43 -1.65
N ILE A 42 -3.07 5.34 -0.98
CA ILE A 42 -3.64 4.01 -1.19
C ILE A 42 -4.64 3.73 -0.07
N VAL A 43 -5.92 3.90 -0.37
CA VAL A 43 -7.03 3.72 0.58
C VAL A 43 -7.57 2.29 0.55
N CYS A 44 -8.06 1.78 1.68
CA CYS A 44 -8.62 0.43 1.81
C CYS A 44 -7.64 -0.68 1.37
N GLY A 45 -6.34 -0.49 1.64
CA GLY A 45 -5.35 -1.55 1.58
C GLY A 45 -5.33 -2.38 2.88
N THR A 46 -4.26 -3.16 3.08
CA THR A 46 -4.04 -3.93 4.32
C THR A 46 -4.00 -3.05 5.56
N SER A 47 -3.26 -1.93 5.50
CA SER A 47 -3.17 -0.97 6.62
C SER A 47 -4.49 -0.26 6.87
N GLY A 48 -5.34 -0.14 5.87
CA GLY A 48 -6.69 0.40 5.98
C GLY A 48 -7.74 -0.59 6.48
N GLU A 49 -7.32 -1.80 6.91
CA GLU A 49 -8.20 -2.86 7.44
C GLU A 49 -9.37 -3.22 6.50
N ALA A 50 -9.14 -3.20 5.19
CA ALA A 50 -10.19 -3.49 4.20
C ALA A 50 -10.95 -4.80 4.44
N SER A 51 -10.27 -5.81 5.02
CA SER A 51 -10.86 -7.13 5.30
C SER A 51 -11.92 -7.13 6.43
N THR A 52 -11.98 -6.09 7.24
CA THR A 52 -12.95 -5.94 8.34
C THR A 52 -14.00 -4.87 8.06
N LEU A 53 -13.96 -4.23 6.90
CA LEU A 53 -14.97 -3.29 6.44
C LEU A 53 -16.10 -4.04 5.73
N SER A 54 -17.36 -3.65 5.97
CA SER A 54 -18.44 -4.05 5.07
C SER A 54 -18.23 -3.44 3.68
N HIS A 55 -18.90 -3.95 2.66
CA HIS A 55 -18.78 -3.37 1.31
C HIS A 55 -19.23 -1.90 1.28
N GLU A 56 -20.24 -1.54 2.06
CA GLU A 56 -20.75 -0.19 2.20
C GLU A 56 -19.71 0.74 2.84
N GLU A 57 -19.09 0.31 3.95
CA GLU A 57 -18.01 1.05 4.61
C GLU A 57 -16.80 1.21 3.68
N HIS A 58 -16.42 0.14 2.98
CA HIS A 58 -15.30 0.13 2.04
C HIS A 58 -15.49 1.20 0.94
N ILE A 59 -16.67 1.19 0.29
CA ILE A 59 -17.01 2.16 -0.76
C ILE A 59 -17.12 3.58 -0.19
N ALA A 60 -17.69 3.73 1.01
CA ALA A 60 -17.80 5.03 1.69
C ALA A 60 -16.41 5.61 2.04
N ALA A 61 -15.48 4.79 2.53
CA ALA A 61 -14.11 5.20 2.83
C ALA A 61 -13.35 5.66 1.56
N ILE A 62 -13.49 4.91 0.46
CA ILE A 62 -12.89 5.30 -0.84
C ILE A 62 -13.46 6.65 -1.29
N ARG A 63 -14.77 6.80 -1.31
CA ARG A 63 -15.44 8.04 -1.72
C ARG A 63 -15.04 9.23 -0.86
N TYR A 64 -14.97 9.03 0.45
CA TYR A 64 -14.52 10.06 1.37
C TYR A 64 -13.08 10.49 1.08
N CYS A 65 -12.17 9.51 0.92
CA CYS A 65 -10.77 9.77 0.60
C CYS A 65 -10.63 10.55 -0.71
N VAL A 66 -11.27 10.11 -1.80
CA VAL A 66 -11.25 10.80 -3.10
C VAL A 66 -11.74 12.25 -2.97
N ASN A 67 -12.85 12.45 -2.28
CA ASN A 67 -13.40 13.81 -2.08
C ASN A 67 -12.47 14.69 -1.23
N ARG A 68 -11.88 14.14 -0.16
CA ARG A 68 -10.96 14.89 0.71
C ARG A 68 -9.67 15.25 0.02
N VAL A 69 -9.11 14.30 -0.74
CA VAL A 69 -7.89 14.53 -1.53
C VAL A 69 -8.10 15.58 -2.62
N ASN A 70 -9.27 15.59 -3.24
CA ASN A 70 -9.67 16.60 -4.25
C ASN A 70 -8.60 16.83 -5.33
N LYS A 71 -8.08 15.72 -5.90
CA LYS A 71 -7.08 15.73 -6.98
C LYS A 71 -5.72 16.34 -6.62
N ARG A 72 -5.41 16.55 -5.35
CA ARG A 72 -4.07 17.06 -4.91
C ARG A 72 -2.97 16.02 -5.18
N VAL A 73 -3.28 14.75 -5.02
CA VAL A 73 -2.44 13.59 -5.35
C VAL A 73 -3.31 12.46 -5.89
N PRO A 74 -2.77 11.45 -6.59
CA PRO A 74 -3.53 10.27 -6.99
C PRO A 74 -4.09 9.49 -5.81
N VAL A 75 -5.32 8.97 -5.94
CA VAL A 75 -5.96 8.05 -4.99
C VAL A 75 -6.08 6.67 -5.63
N ILE A 76 -5.43 5.68 -5.05
CA ILE A 76 -5.47 4.29 -5.46
C ILE A 76 -6.34 3.51 -4.48
N ALA A 77 -7.40 2.89 -4.97
CA ALA A 77 -8.31 2.11 -4.13
C ALA A 77 -7.87 0.64 -4.04
N GLY A 78 -7.70 0.12 -2.83
CA GLY A 78 -7.56 -1.32 -2.60
C GLY A 78 -8.92 -2.00 -2.79
N THR A 79 -9.04 -2.87 -3.80
CA THR A 79 -10.33 -3.48 -4.18
C THR A 79 -10.27 -4.99 -4.35
N GLY A 80 -9.08 -5.59 -4.12
CA GLY A 80 -8.89 -7.03 -4.28
C GLY A 80 -9.69 -7.87 -3.27
N SER A 81 -10.14 -9.03 -3.73
CA SER A 81 -10.85 -10.03 -2.94
C SER A 81 -10.46 -11.43 -3.41
N ASN A 82 -10.71 -12.44 -2.57
CA ASN A 82 -10.60 -13.84 -2.99
C ASN A 82 -11.85 -14.36 -3.76
N CYS A 83 -12.86 -13.51 -3.93
CA CYS A 83 -14.01 -13.71 -4.79
C CYS A 83 -13.92 -12.74 -5.97
N THR A 84 -13.89 -13.25 -7.21
CA THR A 84 -13.74 -12.44 -8.42
C THR A 84 -14.87 -11.42 -8.55
N ASP A 85 -16.12 -11.84 -8.35
CA ASP A 85 -17.30 -10.97 -8.44
C ASP A 85 -17.23 -9.81 -7.44
N THR A 86 -16.77 -10.09 -6.21
CA THR A 86 -16.56 -9.06 -5.18
C THR A 86 -15.46 -8.07 -5.60
N ALA A 87 -14.33 -8.57 -6.12
CA ALA A 87 -13.25 -7.70 -6.58
C ALA A 87 -13.69 -6.84 -7.77
N SER A 88 -14.40 -7.41 -8.75
CA SER A 88 -14.96 -6.69 -9.89
C SER A 88 -15.96 -5.62 -9.45
N TYR A 89 -16.86 -5.96 -8.51
CA TYR A 89 -17.83 -5.02 -7.93
C TYR A 89 -17.14 -3.85 -7.22
N LEU A 90 -16.21 -4.13 -6.29
CA LEU A 90 -15.51 -3.09 -5.53
C LEU A 90 -14.67 -2.21 -6.45
N THR A 91 -14.01 -2.78 -7.47
CA THR A 91 -13.22 -2.01 -8.44
C THR A 91 -14.12 -1.08 -9.26
N LYS A 92 -15.30 -1.54 -9.68
CA LYS A 92 -16.28 -0.69 -10.36
C LYS A 92 -16.82 0.42 -9.47
N GLN A 93 -17.05 0.14 -8.18
CA GLN A 93 -17.47 1.17 -7.22
C GLN A 93 -16.35 2.20 -6.94
N ALA A 94 -15.08 1.77 -6.92
CA ALA A 94 -13.94 2.68 -6.81
C ALA A 94 -13.84 3.62 -8.01
N GLN A 95 -14.04 3.12 -9.23
CA GLN A 95 -14.16 3.95 -10.44
C GLN A 95 -15.30 4.97 -10.31
N ASN A 96 -16.48 4.53 -9.89
CA ASN A 96 -17.65 5.42 -9.71
C ASN A 96 -17.42 6.47 -8.60
N ALA A 97 -16.59 6.18 -7.62
CA ALA A 97 -16.18 7.12 -6.57
C ALA A 97 -15.12 8.13 -7.05
N GLY A 98 -14.50 7.90 -8.23
CA GLY A 98 -13.51 8.79 -8.82
C GLY A 98 -12.06 8.49 -8.41
N ALA A 99 -11.75 7.27 -7.99
CA ALA A 99 -10.37 6.81 -7.78
C ALA A 99 -9.57 6.89 -9.08
N ASP A 100 -8.26 7.08 -8.97
CA ASP A 100 -7.36 7.21 -10.13
C ASP A 100 -6.78 5.86 -10.58
N ALA A 101 -6.74 4.86 -9.69
CA ALA A 101 -6.33 3.48 -9.98
C ALA A 101 -6.91 2.50 -8.94
N ALA A 102 -6.78 1.21 -9.21
CA ALA A 102 -7.09 0.13 -8.29
C ALA A 102 -5.84 -0.67 -7.91
N LEU A 103 -5.70 -1.01 -6.63
CA LEU A 103 -4.73 -1.98 -6.12
C LEU A 103 -5.44 -3.28 -5.81
N VAL A 104 -5.12 -4.35 -6.56
CA VAL A 104 -5.85 -5.61 -6.48
C VAL A 104 -4.93 -6.72 -5.97
N VAL A 105 -5.13 -7.12 -4.70
CA VAL A 105 -4.37 -8.21 -4.08
C VAL A 105 -4.75 -9.56 -4.69
N THR A 106 -3.78 -10.49 -4.76
CA THR A 106 -4.04 -11.88 -5.17
C THR A 106 -5.12 -12.51 -4.28
N PRO A 107 -5.97 -13.41 -4.84
CA PRO A 107 -6.93 -14.17 -4.04
C PRO A 107 -6.22 -14.88 -2.87
N TYR A 108 -6.69 -14.61 -1.67
CA TYR A 108 -6.17 -15.19 -0.44
C TYR A 108 -7.01 -16.39 -0.01
N TYR A 109 -6.42 -17.34 0.71
CA TYR A 109 -7.05 -18.53 1.28
C TYR A 109 -7.36 -19.63 0.24
N ASN A 110 -8.11 -19.37 -0.84
CA ASN A 110 -8.56 -20.33 -1.84
C ASN A 110 -7.49 -20.71 -2.89
N LYS A 111 -6.28 -20.15 -2.84
CA LYS A 111 -5.06 -20.60 -3.56
C LYS A 111 -5.27 -20.86 -5.04
N ALA A 112 -5.58 -19.84 -5.81
CA ALA A 112 -5.75 -19.96 -7.25
C ALA A 112 -4.47 -20.45 -7.97
N THR A 113 -4.64 -21.22 -9.05
CA THR A 113 -3.55 -21.56 -9.98
C THR A 113 -3.16 -20.35 -10.83
N GLN A 114 -2.02 -20.37 -11.53
CA GLN A 114 -1.61 -19.28 -12.41
C GLN A 114 -2.67 -18.99 -13.50
N ASN A 115 -3.27 -20.00 -14.09
CA ASN A 115 -4.37 -19.82 -15.05
C ASN A 115 -5.62 -19.21 -14.37
N GLY A 116 -5.91 -19.58 -13.13
CA GLY A 116 -6.97 -19.00 -12.33
C GLY A 116 -6.70 -17.52 -12.03
N LEU A 117 -5.44 -17.16 -11.73
CA LEU A 117 -5.03 -15.75 -11.52
C LEU A 117 -5.18 -14.93 -12.81
N ILE A 118 -4.75 -15.48 -13.96
CA ILE A 118 -4.95 -14.82 -15.26
C ILE A 118 -6.44 -14.56 -15.50
N ALA A 119 -7.29 -15.57 -15.31
CA ALA A 119 -8.73 -15.43 -15.49
C ALA A 119 -9.35 -14.40 -14.52
N HIS A 120 -8.96 -14.43 -13.23
CA HIS A 120 -9.40 -13.53 -12.19
C HIS A 120 -9.11 -12.06 -12.53
N TYR A 121 -7.84 -11.74 -12.82
CA TYR A 121 -7.45 -10.36 -13.12
C TYR A 121 -8.01 -9.88 -14.47
N THR A 122 -8.07 -10.75 -15.47
CA THR A 122 -8.68 -10.42 -16.77
C THR A 122 -10.17 -10.10 -16.60
N ASP A 123 -10.87 -10.83 -15.74
CA ASP A 123 -12.30 -10.56 -15.49
C ASP A 123 -12.49 -9.22 -14.75
N ILE A 124 -11.72 -8.97 -13.69
CA ILE A 124 -11.77 -7.68 -12.98
C ILE A 124 -11.51 -6.51 -13.95
N ALA A 125 -10.50 -6.64 -14.79
CA ALA A 125 -10.08 -5.61 -15.75
C ALA A 125 -11.17 -5.25 -16.77
N LYS A 126 -12.01 -6.21 -17.16
CA LYS A 126 -13.15 -5.98 -18.08
C LYS A 126 -14.27 -5.12 -17.48
N HIS A 127 -14.35 -5.04 -16.15
CA HIS A 127 -15.42 -4.31 -15.46
C HIS A 127 -15.06 -2.86 -15.12
N THR A 128 -13.86 -2.40 -15.48
CA THR A 128 -13.37 -1.06 -15.13
C THR A 128 -12.47 -0.49 -16.22
N ASP A 129 -12.41 0.84 -16.31
CA ASP A 129 -11.42 1.56 -17.11
C ASP A 129 -10.24 2.04 -16.24
N LEU A 130 -10.26 1.77 -14.92
CA LEU A 130 -9.18 2.16 -14.02
C LEU A 130 -7.88 1.40 -14.37
N PRO A 131 -6.73 2.07 -14.31
CA PRO A 131 -5.44 1.39 -14.22
C PRO A 131 -5.43 0.45 -13.01
N ILE A 132 -4.96 -0.78 -13.21
CA ILE A 132 -4.87 -1.81 -12.17
C ILE A 132 -3.40 -2.05 -11.83
N ILE A 133 -3.10 -1.98 -10.53
CA ILE A 133 -1.84 -2.40 -9.95
C ILE A 133 -2.08 -3.75 -9.28
N LEU A 134 -1.41 -4.80 -9.76
CA LEU A 134 -1.43 -6.12 -9.15
C LEU A 134 -0.75 -6.06 -7.78
N TYR A 135 -1.27 -6.76 -6.76
CA TYR A 135 -0.59 -6.81 -5.47
C TYR A 135 -0.18 -8.25 -5.12
N ASN A 136 1.12 -8.49 -5.17
CA ASN A 136 1.74 -9.78 -4.92
C ASN A 136 2.34 -9.85 -3.52
N VAL A 137 1.67 -10.53 -2.58
CA VAL A 137 2.06 -10.64 -1.17
C VAL A 137 1.83 -12.06 -0.64
N PRO A 138 2.58 -13.05 -1.11
CA PRO A 138 2.33 -14.46 -0.80
C PRO A 138 2.42 -14.80 0.70
N SER A 139 3.19 -14.04 1.48
CA SER A 139 3.26 -14.19 2.94
C SER A 139 1.92 -13.96 3.65
N ARG A 140 1.01 -13.18 3.04
CA ARG A 140 -0.33 -12.92 3.58
C ARG A 140 -1.42 -13.75 2.89
N THR A 141 -1.30 -13.95 1.60
CA THR A 141 -2.35 -14.57 0.79
C THR A 141 -2.22 -16.09 0.65
N GLY A 142 -0.99 -16.62 0.80
CA GLY A 142 -0.68 -18.01 0.45
C GLY A 142 -0.76 -18.26 -1.06
N CYS A 143 -0.81 -17.20 -1.87
CA CYS A 143 -0.93 -17.24 -3.32
C CYS A 143 0.09 -16.28 -3.95
N LYS A 144 0.94 -16.76 -4.83
CA LYS A 144 1.99 -15.99 -5.51
C LYS A 144 1.67 -15.84 -6.99
N LEU A 145 1.77 -14.63 -7.52
CA LEU A 145 1.89 -14.40 -8.96
C LEU A 145 3.32 -14.73 -9.39
N GLU A 146 3.48 -15.62 -10.37
CA GLU A 146 4.77 -15.87 -11.01
C GLU A 146 5.12 -14.74 -11.99
N ALA A 147 6.41 -14.46 -12.22
CA ALA A 147 6.86 -13.40 -13.11
C ALA A 147 6.28 -13.52 -14.52
N ALA A 148 6.26 -14.72 -15.08
CA ALA A 148 5.65 -15.00 -16.38
C ALA A 148 4.14 -14.72 -16.42
N THR A 149 3.43 -14.92 -15.28
CA THR A 149 2.01 -14.60 -15.17
C THR A 149 1.78 -13.09 -15.17
N ILE A 150 2.60 -12.36 -14.43
CA ILE A 150 2.58 -10.90 -14.42
C ILE A 150 2.85 -10.35 -15.83
N ALA A 151 3.91 -10.83 -16.49
CA ALA A 151 4.26 -10.42 -17.85
C ALA A 151 3.13 -10.69 -18.85
N LYS A 152 2.47 -11.87 -18.74
CA LYS A 152 1.33 -12.19 -19.58
C LYS A 152 0.16 -11.24 -19.35
N LEU A 153 -0.17 -10.93 -18.09
CA LEU A 153 -1.27 -10.02 -17.74
C LEU A 153 -1.01 -8.60 -18.27
N VAL A 154 0.19 -8.07 -18.06
CA VAL A 154 0.59 -6.75 -18.56
C VAL A 154 0.53 -6.68 -20.08
N LYS A 155 0.94 -7.75 -20.78
CA LYS A 155 0.92 -7.80 -22.22
C LYS A 155 -0.48 -7.91 -22.82
N ASP A 156 -1.37 -8.69 -22.20
CA ASP A 156 -2.63 -9.11 -22.81
C ASP A 156 -3.84 -8.27 -22.30
N VAL A 157 -3.64 -7.41 -21.27
CA VAL A 157 -4.71 -6.66 -20.62
C VAL A 157 -4.27 -5.19 -20.43
N ASP A 158 -4.76 -4.32 -21.30
CA ASP A 158 -4.30 -2.94 -21.47
C ASP A 158 -4.33 -2.07 -20.20
N ASN A 159 -5.27 -2.30 -19.29
CA ASN A 159 -5.41 -1.54 -18.05
C ASN A 159 -4.71 -2.19 -16.83
N ILE A 160 -3.99 -3.30 -17.00
CA ILE A 160 -3.06 -3.80 -15.99
C ILE A 160 -1.70 -3.15 -16.23
N VAL A 161 -1.37 -2.15 -15.42
CA VAL A 161 -0.22 -1.25 -15.67
C VAL A 161 0.93 -1.41 -14.70
N GLY A 162 0.70 -2.07 -13.55
CA GLY A 162 1.73 -2.10 -12.51
C GLY A 162 1.63 -3.30 -11.57
N VAL A 163 2.64 -3.42 -10.72
CA VAL A 163 2.69 -4.39 -9.63
C VAL A 163 3.25 -3.75 -8.36
N LYS A 164 2.55 -3.96 -7.22
CA LYS A 164 3.12 -3.84 -5.88
C LYS A 164 3.74 -5.18 -5.53
N GLU A 165 5.06 -5.24 -5.54
CA GLU A 165 5.83 -6.45 -5.24
C GLU A 165 6.25 -6.47 -3.77
N ALA A 166 5.76 -7.44 -3.03
CA ALA A 166 5.95 -7.57 -1.59
C ALA A 166 6.42 -8.97 -1.15
N THR A 167 7.14 -9.68 -2.03
CA THR A 167 7.80 -10.94 -1.65
C THR A 167 9.05 -10.72 -0.80
N GLY A 168 9.68 -9.55 -0.89
CA GLY A 168 10.99 -9.28 -0.30
C GLY A 168 12.15 -9.91 -1.09
N ASP A 169 11.92 -10.38 -2.29
CA ASP A 169 12.89 -11.05 -3.16
C ASP A 169 13.27 -10.16 -4.36
N ILE A 170 14.44 -9.50 -4.27
CA ILE A 170 14.93 -8.63 -5.33
C ILE A 170 15.26 -9.40 -6.62
N ALA A 171 15.67 -10.66 -6.52
CA ALA A 171 15.91 -11.49 -7.70
C ALA A 171 14.60 -11.77 -8.44
N PHE A 172 13.53 -12.05 -7.71
CA PHE A 172 12.19 -12.20 -8.29
C PHE A 172 11.68 -10.89 -8.91
N ALA A 173 11.85 -9.75 -8.24
CA ALA A 173 11.51 -8.45 -8.80
C ALA A 173 12.30 -8.16 -10.08
N THR A 174 13.59 -8.51 -10.12
CA THR A 174 14.42 -8.40 -11.34
C THR A 174 13.91 -9.30 -12.46
N GLN A 175 13.42 -10.50 -12.14
CA GLN A 175 12.81 -11.39 -13.12
C GLN A 175 11.52 -10.80 -13.71
N ILE A 176 10.69 -10.14 -12.90
CA ILE A 176 9.51 -9.42 -13.40
C ILE A 176 9.93 -8.35 -14.40
N MET A 177 10.93 -7.51 -14.07
CA MET A 177 11.42 -6.48 -14.98
C MET A 177 11.96 -7.06 -16.28
N TYR A 178 12.65 -8.20 -16.22
CA TYR A 178 13.14 -8.90 -17.40
C TYR A 178 12.01 -9.43 -18.26
N ASP A 179 11.04 -10.14 -17.69
CA ASP A 179 9.93 -10.77 -18.41
C ASP A 179 8.97 -9.75 -19.03
N THR A 180 8.81 -8.58 -18.38
CA THR A 180 8.01 -7.46 -18.89
C THR A 180 8.80 -6.51 -19.79
N GLN A 181 10.10 -6.72 -19.97
CA GLN A 181 11.01 -5.81 -20.70
C GLN A 181 10.99 -4.37 -20.13
N GLY A 182 10.70 -4.24 -18.84
CA GLY A 182 10.57 -2.94 -18.15
C GLY A 182 9.26 -2.19 -18.42
N ASP A 183 8.34 -2.77 -19.17
CA ASP A 183 7.03 -2.16 -19.46
C ASP A 183 6.01 -2.47 -18.36
N ILE A 184 6.36 -2.08 -17.14
CA ILE A 184 5.51 -2.21 -15.95
C ILE A 184 5.88 -1.15 -14.90
N ASP A 185 4.89 -0.56 -14.26
CA ASP A 185 5.12 0.27 -13.08
C ASP A 185 5.29 -0.63 -11.84
N MET A 186 6.54 -0.83 -11.40
CA MET A 186 6.81 -1.64 -10.22
C MET A 186 7.00 -0.76 -8.98
N TYR A 187 6.24 -1.08 -7.92
CA TYR A 187 6.33 -0.45 -6.61
C TYR A 187 6.79 -1.46 -5.56
N SER A 188 7.75 -1.06 -4.72
CA SER A 188 8.07 -1.87 -3.55
C SER A 188 6.85 -1.97 -2.63
N GLY A 189 6.54 -3.17 -2.15
CA GLY A 189 5.57 -3.41 -1.08
C GLY A 189 6.22 -3.47 0.30
N ASN A 190 7.56 -3.37 0.35
CA ASN A 190 8.40 -3.50 1.54
C ASN A 190 9.21 -2.22 1.73
N ASP A 191 9.07 -1.57 2.88
CA ASP A 191 9.74 -0.31 3.19
C ASP A 191 11.27 -0.46 3.32
N ASP A 192 11.76 -1.62 3.73
CA ASP A 192 13.20 -1.94 3.82
C ASP A 192 13.86 -2.20 2.45
N MET A 193 13.08 -2.22 1.36
CA MET A 193 13.53 -2.52 0.00
C MET A 193 13.31 -1.38 -1.00
N ILE A 194 13.04 -0.14 -0.54
CA ILE A 194 12.76 0.98 -1.45
C ILE A 194 13.95 1.22 -2.39
N ALA A 195 15.11 1.57 -1.85
CA ALA A 195 16.28 1.89 -2.66
C ALA A 195 16.74 0.72 -3.56
N PRO A 196 16.82 -0.54 -3.10
CA PRO A 196 17.06 -1.69 -3.97
C PRO A 196 16.06 -1.82 -5.11
N MET A 197 14.76 -1.62 -4.85
CA MET A 197 13.72 -1.69 -5.88
C MET A 197 13.86 -0.59 -6.93
N LEU A 198 14.20 0.64 -6.49
CA LEU A 198 14.47 1.74 -7.41
C LEU A 198 15.66 1.44 -8.33
N SER A 199 16.69 0.73 -7.83
CA SER A 199 17.90 0.41 -8.60
C SER A 199 17.67 -0.53 -9.78
N ILE A 200 16.58 -1.30 -9.77
CA ILE A 200 16.18 -2.17 -10.88
C ILE A 200 15.06 -1.59 -11.75
N GLY A 201 14.75 -0.29 -11.58
CA GLY A 201 13.75 0.41 -12.39
C GLY A 201 12.37 0.58 -11.75
N GLY A 202 12.23 0.31 -10.44
CA GLY A 202 11.00 0.58 -9.70
C GLY A 202 10.61 2.06 -9.74
N LYS A 203 9.31 2.34 -9.65
CA LYS A 203 8.74 3.70 -9.67
C LYS A 203 8.60 4.32 -8.28
N GLY A 204 8.74 3.52 -7.23
CA GLY A 204 8.59 3.98 -5.85
C GLY A 204 8.15 2.86 -4.91
N VAL A 205 7.41 3.25 -3.89
CA VAL A 205 6.95 2.37 -2.82
C VAL A 205 5.46 2.59 -2.50
N ILE A 206 4.74 1.54 -2.15
CA ILE A 206 3.45 1.61 -1.47
C ILE A 206 3.68 1.21 -0.01
N SER A 207 3.82 2.20 0.84
CA SER A 207 4.54 2.20 2.11
C SER A 207 3.63 2.12 3.34
N VAL A 208 4.09 1.44 4.38
CA VAL A 208 3.57 1.55 5.76
C VAL A 208 4.31 2.65 6.52
N LEU A 209 5.63 2.77 6.35
CA LEU A 209 6.46 3.81 6.97
C LEU A 209 5.92 5.22 6.68
N SER A 210 5.43 5.48 5.47
CA SER A 210 4.83 6.77 5.08
C SER A 210 3.70 7.22 6.01
N ASN A 211 3.01 6.33 6.71
CA ASN A 211 1.98 6.75 7.67
C ASN A 211 2.57 7.65 8.78
N VAL A 212 3.80 7.39 9.21
CA VAL A 212 4.45 8.08 10.34
C VAL A 212 5.61 8.99 9.92
N ALA A 213 6.19 8.76 8.74
CA ALA A 213 7.32 9.53 8.19
C ALA A 213 7.12 9.81 6.70
N PRO A 214 6.04 10.52 6.30
CA PRO A 214 5.72 10.71 4.88
C PRO A 214 6.81 11.43 4.10
N GLU A 215 7.34 12.57 4.61
CA GLU A 215 8.36 13.35 3.93
C GLU A 215 9.67 12.59 3.77
N ASP A 216 10.14 11.88 4.79
CA ASP A 216 11.38 11.11 4.68
C ASP A 216 11.22 9.90 3.77
N THR A 217 10.04 9.27 3.74
CA THR A 217 9.76 8.18 2.79
C THR A 217 9.70 8.69 1.34
N HIS A 218 9.09 9.86 1.12
CA HIS A 218 9.16 10.57 -0.15
C HIS A 218 10.62 10.84 -0.55
N ASN A 219 11.41 11.39 0.38
CA ASN A 219 12.79 11.77 0.14
C ASN A 219 13.68 10.56 -0.20
N ILE A 220 13.44 9.34 0.32
CA ILE A 220 14.15 8.14 -0.14
C ILE A 220 14.03 7.99 -1.65
N CYS A 221 12.82 8.15 -2.19
CA CYS A 221 12.57 8.04 -3.62
C CYS A 221 13.07 9.26 -4.40
N ALA A 222 12.76 10.48 -3.94
CA ALA A 222 13.07 11.73 -4.61
C ALA A 222 14.59 11.93 -4.76
N GLU A 223 15.37 11.67 -3.71
CA GLU A 223 16.83 11.76 -3.74
C GLU A 223 17.43 10.73 -4.72
N TYR A 224 16.88 9.51 -4.76
CA TYR A 224 17.31 8.52 -5.73
C TYR A 224 17.09 9.00 -7.16
N PHE A 225 15.91 9.51 -7.50
CA PHE A 225 15.58 9.99 -8.84
C PHE A 225 16.35 11.26 -9.23
N ALA A 226 16.74 12.08 -8.23
CA ALA A 226 17.62 13.22 -8.44
C ALA A 226 19.10 12.84 -8.68
N GLY A 227 19.45 11.54 -8.57
CA GLY A 227 20.82 11.05 -8.69
C GLY A 227 21.61 11.06 -7.37
N ASN A 228 21.02 11.49 -6.27
CA ASN A 228 21.64 11.55 -4.94
C ASN A 228 21.51 10.18 -4.21
N VAL A 229 22.02 9.12 -4.84
CA VAL A 229 21.84 7.74 -4.40
C VAL A 229 22.37 7.50 -2.96
N GLU A 230 23.45 8.18 -2.57
CA GLU A 230 24.00 8.08 -1.21
C GLU A 230 23.00 8.60 -0.17
N LYS A 231 22.37 9.74 -0.44
CA LYS A 231 21.37 10.33 0.44
C LYS A 231 20.13 9.45 0.60
N SER A 232 19.64 8.89 -0.53
CA SER A 232 18.56 7.91 -0.53
C SER A 232 18.90 6.69 0.36
N ARG A 233 20.12 6.15 0.22
CA ARG A 233 20.59 5.02 1.01
C ARG A 233 20.70 5.36 2.51
N GLU A 234 21.23 6.54 2.84
CA GLU A 234 21.31 7.00 4.24
C GLU A 234 19.94 7.06 4.91
N LEU A 235 18.95 7.64 4.22
CA LEU A 235 17.56 7.69 4.68
C LEU A 235 16.97 6.28 4.85
N GLN A 236 17.15 5.40 3.86
CA GLN A 236 16.72 4.01 3.92
C GLN A 236 17.26 3.30 5.17
N ILE A 237 18.56 3.46 5.46
CA ILE A 237 19.21 2.81 6.60
C ILE A 237 18.78 3.47 7.93
N LYS A 238 18.63 4.79 7.97
CA LYS A 238 18.15 5.52 9.17
C LYS A 238 16.84 4.97 9.71
N TYR A 239 15.92 4.60 8.82
CA TYR A 239 14.58 4.15 9.20
C TYR A 239 14.44 2.65 9.42
N LEU A 240 15.51 1.85 9.25
CA LEU A 240 15.42 0.39 9.23
C LEU A 240 14.82 -0.19 10.53
N GLU A 241 15.25 0.28 11.72
CA GLU A 241 14.71 -0.25 12.98
C GLU A 241 13.24 0.18 13.20
N LEU A 242 12.86 1.37 12.76
CA LEU A 242 11.45 1.78 12.79
C LEU A 242 10.61 0.93 11.84
N ILE A 243 11.10 0.67 10.63
CA ILE A 243 10.43 -0.23 9.67
C ILE A 243 10.20 -1.60 10.32
N HIS A 244 11.24 -2.20 10.92
CA HIS A 244 11.10 -3.48 11.62
C HIS A 244 10.12 -3.41 12.79
N SER A 245 10.09 -2.28 13.51
CA SER A 245 9.16 -2.07 14.62
C SER A 245 7.71 -1.93 14.15
N LEU A 246 7.47 -1.35 12.96
CA LEU A 246 6.14 -1.27 12.34
C LEU A 246 5.60 -2.62 11.85
N PHE A 247 6.44 -3.66 11.84
CA PHE A 247 6.09 -5.04 11.48
C PHE A 247 6.42 -6.05 12.57
N CYS A 248 6.68 -5.60 13.82
CA CYS A 248 6.96 -6.51 14.95
C CYS A 248 5.74 -7.36 15.34
N GLU A 249 4.55 -6.91 14.99
CA GLU A 249 3.30 -7.68 14.96
C GLU A 249 2.61 -7.48 13.61
N VAL A 250 1.44 -8.10 13.45
CA VAL A 250 0.69 -8.01 12.19
C VAL A 250 0.30 -6.56 11.89
N ASN A 251 0.76 -6.03 10.74
CA ASN A 251 0.29 -4.74 10.24
C ASN A 251 -1.25 -4.82 9.96
N PRO A 252 -2.07 -3.87 10.47
CA PRO A 252 -1.72 -2.51 10.89
C PRO A 252 -1.58 -2.27 12.41
N ILE A 253 -1.46 -3.28 13.25
CA ILE A 253 -1.42 -3.11 14.71
C ILE A 253 -0.33 -2.10 15.12
N PRO A 254 0.97 -2.28 14.73
CA PRO A 254 2.01 -1.35 15.16
C PRO A 254 1.86 0.05 14.55
N VAL A 255 1.49 0.18 13.28
CA VAL A 255 1.35 1.50 12.65
C VAL A 255 0.21 2.31 13.27
N LYS A 256 -0.91 1.69 13.63
CA LYS A 256 -2.01 2.38 14.31
C LYS A 256 -1.61 2.81 15.73
N LYS A 257 -0.83 1.99 16.45
CA LYS A 257 -0.24 2.39 17.73
C LYS A 257 0.75 3.57 17.55
N ALA A 258 1.55 3.57 16.51
CA ALA A 258 2.46 4.68 16.21
C ALA A 258 1.68 6.00 15.98
N LEU A 259 0.58 5.95 15.23
CA LEU A 259 -0.29 7.10 14.99
C LEU A 259 -0.97 7.61 16.27
N GLU A 260 -1.39 6.70 17.16
CA GLU A 260 -1.87 7.06 18.50
C GLU A 260 -0.79 7.79 19.31
N LEU A 261 0.44 7.30 19.31
CA LEU A 261 1.57 7.94 19.99
C LEU A 261 1.90 9.34 19.41
N MET A 262 1.64 9.56 18.12
CA MET A 262 1.74 10.86 17.45
C MET A 262 0.54 11.78 17.72
N GLY A 263 -0.51 11.29 18.38
CA GLY A 263 -1.70 12.08 18.73
C GLY A 263 -2.74 12.22 17.61
N PHE A 264 -2.69 11.36 16.58
CA PHE A 264 -3.68 11.42 15.49
C PHE A 264 -5.04 10.82 15.85
N TYR A 265 -5.08 9.64 16.45
CA TYR A 265 -6.31 8.93 16.88
C TYR A 265 -5.97 7.74 17.79
N GLY A 266 -6.97 7.13 18.42
CA GLY A 266 -6.81 6.16 19.50
C GLY A 266 -6.26 4.77 19.15
N GLY A 267 -5.76 4.53 17.96
CA GLY A 267 -5.09 3.27 17.60
C GLY A 267 -6.01 2.04 17.54
N ASN A 268 -7.34 2.21 17.59
CA ASN A 268 -8.30 1.09 17.59
C ASN A 268 -8.19 0.25 16.32
N VAL A 269 -8.18 -1.09 16.50
CA VAL A 269 -8.23 -2.09 15.43
C VAL A 269 -9.45 -2.99 15.61
N ARG A 270 -10.02 -3.48 14.50
CA ARG A 270 -11.16 -4.41 14.55
C ARG A 270 -10.70 -5.85 14.70
N LEU A 271 -11.44 -6.68 15.42
CA LEU A 271 -11.19 -8.12 15.47
C LEU A 271 -11.13 -8.72 14.05
N PRO A 272 -10.23 -9.69 13.81
CA PRO A 272 -9.46 -10.47 14.80
C PRO A 272 -8.16 -9.79 15.29
N LEU A 273 -7.87 -8.55 14.88
CA LEU A 273 -6.71 -7.81 15.37
C LEU A 273 -6.97 -7.29 16.78
N THR A 274 -5.89 -7.17 17.56
CA THR A 274 -5.91 -6.68 18.95
C THR A 274 -4.92 -5.54 19.12
N GLN A 275 -4.91 -4.91 20.28
CA GLN A 275 -3.94 -3.87 20.60
C GLN A 275 -2.51 -4.43 20.62
N LEU A 276 -1.55 -3.59 20.26
CA LEU A 276 -0.11 -3.91 20.29
C LEU A 276 0.32 -4.29 21.71
N GLU A 277 1.09 -5.38 21.83
CA GLU A 277 1.64 -5.83 23.11
C GLU A 277 2.53 -4.77 23.78
N PRO A 278 2.49 -4.65 25.13
CA PRO A 278 3.26 -3.60 25.82
C PRO A 278 4.77 -3.59 25.50
N ALA A 279 5.39 -4.77 25.41
CA ALA A 279 6.83 -4.87 25.09
C ALA A 279 7.14 -4.35 23.67
N HIS A 280 6.25 -4.61 22.71
CA HIS A 280 6.37 -4.11 21.34
C HIS A 280 6.05 -2.62 21.24
N THR A 281 5.15 -2.11 22.10
CA THR A 281 4.88 -0.67 22.22
C THR A 281 6.13 0.09 22.65
N GLU A 282 6.88 -0.40 23.63
CA GLU A 282 8.14 0.22 24.07
C GLU A 282 9.22 0.18 22.99
N ARG A 283 9.34 -0.95 22.26
CA ARG A 283 10.24 -1.05 21.12
C ARG A 283 9.91 -0.02 20.03
N LEU A 284 8.63 0.06 19.65
CA LEU A 284 8.14 1.00 18.64
C LEU A 284 8.41 2.45 19.07
N LYS A 285 8.06 2.81 20.30
CA LYS A 285 8.28 4.14 20.86
C LYS A 285 9.75 4.54 20.83
N LYS A 286 10.64 3.61 21.23
CA LYS A 286 12.10 3.83 21.18
C LYS A 286 12.56 4.14 19.76
N ALA A 287 12.15 3.32 18.77
CA ALA A 287 12.50 3.53 17.36
C ALA A 287 11.97 4.86 16.81
N MET A 288 10.77 5.29 17.23
CA MET A 288 10.19 6.59 16.86
C MET A 288 10.98 7.77 17.45
N ILE A 289 11.48 7.65 18.68
CA ILE A 289 12.35 8.66 19.30
C ILE A 289 13.71 8.73 18.59
N GLU A 290 14.34 7.59 18.32
CA GLU A 290 15.63 7.51 17.63
C GLU A 290 15.60 8.09 16.22
N THR A 291 14.44 8.04 15.55
CA THR A 291 14.25 8.63 14.21
C THR A 291 13.79 10.09 14.27
N GLY A 292 13.43 10.61 15.44
CA GLY A 292 12.97 11.99 15.65
C GLY A 292 11.50 12.23 15.34
N ILE A 293 10.68 11.16 15.24
CA ILE A 293 9.22 11.27 15.07
C ILE A 293 8.54 11.62 16.40
N LEU A 294 9.06 11.12 17.48
CA LEU A 294 8.66 11.52 18.85
C LEU A 294 9.80 12.27 19.54
N ALA A 295 9.42 13.16 20.49
CA ALA A 295 10.35 13.92 21.32
C ALA A 295 10.89 13.08 22.50
#